data_312ccd3ac54339ffc6a8c0914709962f
#
_entry.id   312ccd3ac54339ffc6a8c0914709962f
#
_cell.length_a   1.000
_cell.length_b   1.000
_cell.length_c   1.000
_cell.angle_alpha   90.00
_cell.angle_beta   90.00
_cell.angle_gamma   90.00
#
_symmetry.space_group_name_H-M   'P 1'
#
loop_
_entity.id
_entity.type
_entity.pdbx_description
1 polymer ?
#
loop_
_entity_poly.entity_id
_entity_poly.type
_entity_poly.pdbx_seq_one_letter_code
_entity_poly.pdbx_strand_id
1 'polypeptide(L)'
;MARAFGVSISRSTVLRLLDALPEPEVPAPRVVGVDEYATRKGRVYGMVLVDGEIRRPVGLLPDRKASSLAAWLAKRPGIEIVCRDRAPCFAEGAAGATQAADRWHLWHKLDEPRFRSPPWAERKGARERIRPVPAPSRRRRGRRRVRP
;
A
#
# COMPACT_ATOMS: atom_id res chain seq x y z
N MET A 1 21.36 -7.35 23.82
CA MET A 1 22.80 -7.07 23.64
C MET A 1 23.33 -7.85 22.46
N ALA A 2 23.95 -7.18 21.49
CA ALA A 2 24.63 -7.83 20.39
C ALA A 2 26.11 -8.00 20.74
N ARG A 3 26.70 -9.15 20.41
CA ARG A 3 28.15 -9.38 20.54
C ARG A 3 28.74 -9.51 19.15
N ALA A 4 29.61 -8.57 18.78
CA ALA A 4 30.43 -8.69 17.60
C ALA A 4 31.90 -8.59 18.03
N PHE A 5 32.76 -9.47 17.57
CA PHE A 5 34.19 -9.48 17.86
C PHE A 5 34.55 -9.45 19.37
N GLY A 6 33.75 -10.11 20.21
CA GLY A 6 34.01 -10.16 21.67
C GLY A 6 33.64 -8.87 22.43
N VAL A 7 33.16 -7.84 21.77
CA VAL A 7 32.74 -6.58 22.39
C VAL A 7 31.24 -6.60 22.65
N SER A 8 30.82 -6.28 23.87
CA SER A 8 29.42 -6.12 24.25
C SER A 8 28.98 -4.69 23.99
N ILE A 9 28.08 -4.50 23.03
CA ILE A 9 27.58 -3.18 22.63
C ILE A 9 26.11 -3.05 23.03
N SER A 10 25.71 -1.94 23.63
CA SER A 10 24.32 -1.64 23.96
C SER A 10 23.51 -1.35 22.71
N ARG A 11 22.18 -1.63 22.76
CA ARG A 11 21.27 -1.29 21.64
C ARG A 11 21.34 0.19 21.27
N SER A 12 21.40 1.08 22.25
CA SER A 12 21.47 2.53 22.02
C SER A 12 22.77 2.96 21.35
N THR A 13 23.86 2.26 21.63
CA THR A 13 25.14 2.51 20.95
C THR A 13 25.09 2.07 19.50
N VAL A 14 24.51 0.88 19.22
CA VAL A 14 24.32 0.39 17.84
C VAL A 14 23.46 1.36 17.03
N LEU A 15 22.33 1.83 17.60
CA LEU A 15 21.47 2.79 16.91
C LEU A 15 22.20 4.10 16.60
N ARG A 16 22.97 4.66 17.57
CA ARG A 16 23.78 5.86 17.32
C ARG A 16 24.84 5.67 16.25
N LEU A 17 25.45 4.49 16.18
CA LEU A 17 26.41 4.18 15.13
C LEU A 17 25.73 4.09 13.76
N LEU A 18 24.54 3.49 13.68
CA LEU A 18 23.77 3.44 12.45
C LEU A 18 23.34 4.84 11.98
N ASP A 19 22.88 5.69 12.91
CA ASP A 19 22.50 7.08 12.62
C ASP A 19 23.70 7.94 12.14
N ALA A 20 24.92 7.56 12.52
CA ALA A 20 26.14 8.25 12.11
C ALA A 20 26.69 7.77 10.75
N LEU A 21 26.16 6.67 10.20
CA LEU A 21 26.53 6.23 8.86
C LEU A 21 25.94 7.17 7.81
N PRO A 22 26.68 7.46 6.74
CA PRO A 22 26.11 8.19 5.62
C PRO A 22 24.94 7.39 5.03
N GLU A 23 23.85 8.12 4.67
CA GLU A 23 22.72 7.49 4.02
C GLU A 23 23.18 6.89 2.68
N PRO A 24 22.92 5.60 2.42
CA PRO A 24 23.33 4.98 1.17
C PRO A 24 22.62 5.66 -0.01
N GLU A 25 23.36 5.90 -1.08
CA GLU A 25 22.77 6.37 -2.33
C GLU A 25 21.94 5.25 -2.94
N VAL A 26 20.61 5.38 -2.81
CA VAL A 26 19.66 4.46 -3.43
C VAL A 26 19.15 5.11 -4.72
N PRO A 27 19.22 4.43 -5.86
CA PRO A 27 18.62 4.95 -7.10
C PRO A 27 17.16 5.32 -6.88
N ALA A 28 16.69 6.40 -7.50
CA ALA A 28 15.30 6.78 -7.41
C ALA A 28 14.42 5.67 -8.02
N PRO A 29 13.48 5.08 -7.25
CA PRO A 29 12.58 4.09 -7.80
C PRO A 29 11.60 4.75 -8.77
N ARG A 30 11.18 4.03 -9.80
CA ARG A 30 10.18 4.53 -10.75
C ARG A 30 8.78 4.63 -10.12
N VAL A 31 8.46 3.70 -9.24
CA VAL A 31 7.18 3.63 -8.51
C VAL A 31 7.45 3.66 -7.02
N VAL A 32 6.84 4.61 -6.32
CA VAL A 32 6.94 4.76 -4.86
C VAL A 32 5.59 4.55 -4.20
N GLY A 33 5.53 3.67 -3.21
CA GLY A 33 4.44 3.57 -2.26
C GLY A 33 4.68 4.49 -1.07
N VAL A 34 3.64 5.20 -0.63
CA VAL A 34 3.66 6.07 0.55
C VAL A 34 2.60 5.60 1.53
N ASP A 35 3.02 5.33 2.76
CA ASP A 35 2.13 4.93 3.86
C ASP A 35 2.58 5.60 5.16
N GLU A 36 1.69 5.60 6.16
CA GLU A 36 2.01 6.15 7.47
C GLU A 36 2.48 5.07 8.45
N TYR A 37 3.39 5.44 9.33
CA TYR A 37 3.75 4.61 10.46
C TYR A 37 3.67 5.38 11.77
N ALA A 38 3.30 4.70 12.87
CA ALA A 38 3.24 5.30 14.19
C ALA A 38 4.57 5.12 14.93
N THR A 39 5.20 6.21 15.31
CA THR A 39 6.37 6.18 16.21
C THR A 39 5.99 6.07 17.67
N ARG A 40 4.79 6.58 18.04
CA ARG A 40 4.13 6.35 19.32
C ARG A 40 2.66 6.05 19.07
N LYS A 41 2.14 4.99 19.68
CA LYS A 41 0.73 4.59 19.56
C LYS A 41 -0.22 5.80 19.58
N GLY A 42 -0.83 6.10 18.42
CA GLY A 42 -1.89 7.07 18.28
C GLY A 42 -1.51 8.57 18.39
N ARG A 43 -0.23 8.95 18.46
CA ARG A 43 0.16 10.35 18.72
C ARG A 43 1.18 10.96 17.78
N VAL A 44 2.14 10.20 17.29
CA VAL A 44 3.18 10.71 16.40
C VAL A 44 3.32 9.77 15.23
N TYR A 45 3.10 10.30 14.04
CA TYR A 45 3.15 9.57 12.79
C TYR A 45 4.22 10.15 11.88
N GLY A 46 4.91 9.27 11.18
CA GLY A 46 5.78 9.60 10.07
C GLY A 46 5.29 8.93 8.79
N MET A 47 6.04 9.10 7.71
CA MET A 47 5.77 8.43 6.43
C MET A 47 6.88 7.44 6.13
N VAL A 48 6.50 6.24 5.68
CA VAL A 48 7.38 5.27 5.07
C VAL A 48 7.23 5.33 3.55
N LEU A 49 8.35 5.34 2.87
CA LEU A 49 8.41 5.33 1.41
C LEU A 49 9.01 4.00 0.97
N VAL A 50 8.32 3.32 0.10
CA VAL A 50 8.64 1.95 -0.33
C VAL A 50 8.75 1.91 -1.85
N ASP A 51 9.81 1.32 -2.37
CA ASP A 51 9.89 1.00 -3.78
C ASP A 51 8.79 -0.01 -4.14
N GLY A 52 7.88 0.38 -5.03
CA GLY A 52 6.73 -0.42 -5.42
C GLY A 52 7.08 -1.65 -6.27
N GLU A 53 8.26 -1.69 -6.88
CA GLU A 53 8.69 -2.79 -7.73
C GLU A 53 9.42 -3.87 -6.92
N ILE A 54 10.42 -3.49 -6.12
CA ILE A 54 11.22 -4.44 -5.31
C ILE A 54 10.73 -4.59 -3.87
N ARG A 55 9.72 -3.81 -3.46
CA ARG A 55 9.07 -3.85 -2.12
C ARG A 55 10.04 -3.61 -0.96
N ARG A 56 11.00 -2.71 -1.15
CA ARG A 56 11.96 -2.32 -0.11
C ARG A 56 11.72 -0.89 0.35
N PRO A 57 11.83 -0.59 1.64
CA PRO A 57 11.79 0.79 2.10
C PRO A 57 12.97 1.57 1.52
N VAL A 58 12.69 2.76 0.99
CA VAL A 58 13.64 3.67 0.37
C VAL A 58 13.74 5.01 1.09
N GLY A 59 12.90 5.22 2.09
CA GLY A 59 12.97 6.42 2.91
C GLY A 59 11.99 6.40 4.07
N LEU A 60 12.31 7.17 5.10
CA LEU A 60 11.47 7.46 6.25
C LEU A 60 11.41 8.96 6.44
N LEU A 61 10.20 9.50 6.56
CA LEU A 61 10.00 10.91 6.91
C LEU A 61 9.46 10.99 8.34
N PRO A 62 9.97 11.92 9.15
CA PRO A 62 9.65 11.98 10.58
C PRO A 62 8.24 12.53 10.86
N ASP A 63 7.56 13.06 9.85
CA ASP A 63 6.23 13.67 9.96
C ASP A 63 5.33 13.29 8.79
N ARG A 64 4.07 13.79 8.83
CA ARG A 64 3.04 13.57 7.79
C ARG A 64 2.76 14.83 6.96
N LYS A 65 3.69 15.76 6.89
CA LYS A 65 3.48 17.01 6.17
C LYS A 65 3.61 16.81 4.66
N ALA A 66 2.67 17.37 3.91
CA ALA A 66 2.74 17.40 2.45
C ALA A 66 4.07 17.98 1.94
N SER A 67 4.56 19.04 2.60
CA SER A 67 5.84 19.67 2.27
C SER A 67 7.05 18.75 2.42
N SER A 68 7.06 17.88 3.44
CA SER A 68 8.13 16.90 3.64
C SER A 68 8.15 15.86 2.51
N LEU A 69 6.99 15.37 2.11
CA LEU A 69 6.85 14.45 0.98
C LEU A 69 7.26 15.12 -0.33
N ALA A 70 6.77 16.33 -0.60
CA ALA A 70 7.11 17.08 -1.81
C ALA A 70 8.62 17.35 -1.90
N ALA A 71 9.27 17.75 -0.79
CA ALA A 71 10.71 17.97 -0.75
C ALA A 71 11.52 16.70 -0.98
N TRP A 72 11.03 15.56 -0.49
CA TRP A 72 11.67 14.25 -0.73
C TRP A 72 11.55 13.82 -2.18
N LEU A 73 10.37 13.98 -2.79
CA LEU A 73 10.12 13.68 -4.21
C LEU A 73 10.92 14.58 -5.13
N ALA A 74 11.03 15.88 -4.83
CA ALA A 74 11.79 16.85 -5.63
C ALA A 74 13.27 16.48 -5.80
N LYS A 75 13.85 15.79 -4.82
CA LYS A 75 15.23 15.30 -4.89
C LYS A 75 15.39 14.03 -5.74
N ARG A 76 14.30 13.46 -6.25
CA ARG A 76 14.28 12.16 -6.95
C ARG A 76 13.43 12.24 -8.23
N PRO A 77 13.91 12.95 -9.24
CA PRO A 77 13.13 13.22 -10.46
C PRO A 77 12.82 11.97 -11.31
N GLY A 78 13.44 10.82 -10.98
CA GLY A 78 13.15 9.54 -11.64
C GLY A 78 11.83 8.86 -11.19
N ILE A 79 11.13 9.42 -10.18
CA ILE A 79 9.86 8.87 -9.71
C ILE A 79 8.74 9.28 -10.66
N GLU A 80 8.09 8.30 -11.28
CA GLU A 80 6.98 8.50 -12.22
C GLU A 80 5.62 8.37 -11.54
N ILE A 81 5.48 7.40 -10.63
CA ILE A 81 4.19 7.05 -10.01
C ILE A 81 4.32 7.04 -8.49
N VAL A 82 3.38 7.69 -7.81
CA VAL A 82 3.23 7.64 -6.35
C VAL A 82 1.96 6.90 -6.00
N CYS A 83 2.10 5.69 -5.43
CA CYS A 83 1.01 4.90 -4.89
C CYS A 83 0.75 5.34 -3.45
N ARG A 84 -0.48 5.72 -3.11
CA ARG A 84 -0.84 6.24 -1.80
C ARG A 84 -2.26 5.87 -1.39
N ASP A 85 -2.53 5.96 -0.10
CA ASP A 85 -3.88 5.99 0.42
C ASP A 85 -4.58 7.32 0.06
N ARG A 86 -5.80 7.54 0.58
CA ARG A 86 -6.58 8.75 0.29
C ARG A 86 -6.31 9.92 1.24
N ALA A 87 -5.27 9.84 2.09
CA ALA A 87 -4.96 10.94 3.00
C ALA A 87 -4.65 12.23 2.22
N PRO A 88 -5.28 13.37 2.58
CA PRO A 88 -5.10 14.63 1.86
C PRO A 88 -3.62 15.08 1.80
N CYS A 89 -2.87 14.87 2.88
CA CYS A 89 -1.46 15.24 2.94
C CYS A 89 -0.61 14.51 1.89
N PHE A 90 -0.93 13.24 1.57
CA PHE A 90 -0.21 12.51 0.53
C PHE A 90 -0.61 12.99 -0.88
N ALA A 91 -1.92 13.31 -1.06
CA ALA A 91 -2.40 13.86 -2.32
C ALA A 91 -1.72 15.18 -2.65
N GLU A 92 -1.63 16.07 -1.67
CA GLU A 92 -1.00 17.38 -1.78
C GLU A 92 0.52 17.25 -1.98
N GLY A 93 1.18 16.43 -1.17
CA GLY A 93 2.63 16.23 -1.25
C GLY A 93 3.10 15.60 -2.56
N ALA A 94 2.26 14.80 -3.21
CA ALA A 94 2.54 14.17 -4.50
C ALA A 94 1.90 14.89 -5.68
N ALA A 95 1.45 16.13 -5.55
CA ALA A 95 0.73 16.87 -6.60
C ALA A 95 1.50 17.00 -7.93
N GLY A 96 2.83 16.98 -7.89
CA GLY A 96 3.69 17.02 -9.07
C GLY A 96 3.95 15.68 -9.77
N ALA A 97 3.41 14.56 -9.25
CA ALA A 97 3.62 13.22 -9.78
C ALA A 97 2.32 12.56 -10.20
N THR A 98 2.40 11.54 -11.06
CA THR A 98 1.24 10.67 -11.34
C THR A 98 0.88 9.88 -10.10
N GLN A 99 -0.38 9.99 -9.66
CA GLN A 99 -0.84 9.37 -8.43
C GLN A 99 -1.71 8.14 -8.71
N ALA A 100 -1.44 7.04 -8.02
CA ALA A 100 -2.24 5.83 -8.04
C ALA A 100 -2.84 5.56 -6.66
N ALA A 101 -4.07 5.07 -6.61
CA ALA A 101 -4.70 4.66 -5.36
C ALA A 101 -4.18 3.28 -4.93
N ASP A 102 -3.92 3.12 -3.63
CA ASP A 102 -3.59 1.82 -3.06
C ASP A 102 -4.78 0.86 -3.20
N ARG A 103 -4.52 -0.30 -3.77
CA ARG A 103 -5.53 -1.34 -4.02
C ARG A 103 -6.14 -1.88 -2.73
N TRP A 104 -5.36 -2.02 -1.66
CA TRP A 104 -5.85 -2.53 -0.38
C TRP A 104 -6.90 -1.58 0.21
N HIS A 105 -6.65 -0.28 0.20
CA HIS A 105 -7.59 0.74 0.65
C HIS A 105 -8.85 0.82 -0.22
N LEU A 106 -8.75 0.51 -1.52
CA LEU A 106 -9.92 0.39 -2.38
C LEU A 106 -10.77 -0.81 -1.97
N TRP A 107 -10.18 -1.98 -1.78
CA TRP A 107 -10.88 -3.20 -1.35
C TRP A 107 -11.54 -3.03 0.01
N HIS A 108 -10.80 -2.50 1.00
CA HIS A 108 -11.31 -2.32 2.35
C HIS A 108 -12.55 -1.41 2.39
N LYS A 109 -12.59 -0.37 1.56
CA LYS A 109 -13.76 0.51 1.46
C LYS A 109 -14.96 -0.14 0.74
N LEU A 110 -14.71 -0.99 -0.24
CA LEU A 110 -15.78 -1.72 -0.91
C LEU A 110 -16.45 -2.73 0.04
N ASP A 111 -15.75 -3.20 1.05
CA ASP A 111 -16.28 -4.12 2.08
C ASP A 111 -17.01 -3.41 3.22
N GLU A 112 -16.94 -2.08 3.32
CA GLU A 112 -17.69 -1.32 4.32
C GLU A 112 -19.21 -1.46 4.09
N PRO A 113 -20.02 -1.67 5.14
CA PRO A 113 -21.47 -1.90 5.04
C PRO A 113 -22.22 -0.83 4.25
N ARG A 114 -21.77 0.42 4.29
CA ARG A 114 -22.36 1.55 3.55
C ARG A 114 -22.25 1.43 2.02
N PHE A 115 -21.34 0.60 1.51
CA PHE A 115 -21.23 0.33 0.08
C PHE A 115 -21.92 -0.98 -0.34
N ARG A 116 -22.24 -1.87 0.64
CA ARG A 116 -22.98 -3.11 0.38
C ARG A 116 -24.47 -2.89 0.12
N SER A 117 -25.03 -1.80 0.65
CA SER A 117 -26.43 -1.46 0.49
C SER A 117 -26.57 0.05 0.24
N PRO A 118 -26.65 0.49 -1.01
CA PRO A 118 -26.91 1.88 -1.30
C PRO A 118 -28.27 2.28 -0.72
N PRO A 119 -28.43 3.51 -0.19
CA PRO A 119 -29.65 3.95 0.51
C PRO A 119 -30.95 3.84 -0.28
N TRP A 120 -30.85 3.71 -1.62
CA TRP A 120 -32.03 3.48 -2.49
C TRP A 120 -32.50 2.03 -2.48
N ALA A 121 -31.64 1.05 -2.13
CA ALA A 121 -32.00 -0.36 -2.06
C ALA A 121 -32.95 -0.65 -0.88
N GLU A 122 -32.86 0.14 0.19
CA GLU A 122 -33.75 -0.01 1.36
C GLU A 122 -35.14 0.60 1.15
N ARG A 123 -35.32 1.53 0.19
CA ARG A 123 -36.59 2.20 -0.07
C ARG A 123 -37.54 1.46 -0.99
N LYS A 124 -37.10 0.40 -1.65
CA LYS A 124 -37.97 -0.46 -2.44
C LYS A 124 -38.12 -1.80 -1.73
N GLY A 125 -39.21 -1.96 -0.98
CA GLY A 125 -39.70 -3.23 -0.45
C GLY A 125 -40.10 -4.22 -1.56
N ALA A 126 -39.33 -4.29 -2.63
CA ALA A 126 -39.43 -5.26 -3.70
C ALA A 126 -38.33 -6.29 -3.50
N ARG A 127 -38.71 -7.37 -2.81
CA ARG A 127 -38.02 -8.67 -2.92
C ARG A 127 -38.16 -9.15 -4.37
N GLU A 128 -37.51 -8.50 -5.30
CA GLU A 128 -37.26 -9.10 -6.61
C GLU A 128 -36.19 -10.17 -6.39
N ARG A 129 -36.65 -11.41 -6.30
CA ARG A 129 -35.82 -12.61 -6.26
C ARG A 129 -34.99 -12.59 -7.53
N ILE A 130 -33.71 -12.21 -7.42
CA ILE A 130 -32.75 -12.49 -8.49
C ILE A 130 -32.77 -13.98 -8.69
N ARG A 131 -33.44 -14.46 -9.77
CA ARG A 131 -33.40 -15.86 -10.16
C ARG A 131 -31.93 -16.21 -10.44
N PRO A 132 -31.39 -17.24 -9.81
CA PRO A 132 -30.06 -17.69 -10.16
C PRO A 132 -30.03 -18.07 -11.63
N VAL A 133 -29.06 -17.56 -12.37
CA VAL A 133 -28.82 -17.96 -13.75
C VAL A 133 -28.55 -19.46 -13.75
N PRO A 134 -29.28 -20.27 -14.51
CA PRO A 134 -29.06 -21.72 -14.56
C PRO A 134 -27.65 -21.98 -15.08
N ALA A 135 -26.92 -22.84 -14.38
CA ALA A 135 -25.57 -23.23 -14.77
C ALA A 135 -25.65 -23.90 -16.19
N PRO A 136 -24.67 -23.61 -17.07
CA PRO A 136 -24.65 -24.23 -18.40
C PRO A 136 -24.59 -25.75 -18.27
N SER A 137 -25.56 -26.44 -18.90
CA SER A 137 -25.65 -27.90 -18.91
C SER A 137 -24.35 -28.49 -19.45
N ARG A 138 -23.67 -29.30 -18.63
CA ARG A 138 -22.50 -30.08 -19.07
C ARG A 138 -22.99 -31.06 -20.14
N ARG A 139 -22.74 -30.76 -21.43
CA ARG A 139 -22.89 -31.72 -22.50
C ARG A 139 -22.04 -32.95 -22.18
N ARG A 140 -22.70 -34.09 -21.92
CA ARG A 140 -22.08 -35.42 -21.82
C ARG A 140 -21.37 -35.71 -23.15
N ARG A 141 -20.02 -35.67 -23.14
CA ARG A 141 -19.25 -36.23 -24.25
C ARG A 141 -19.52 -37.73 -24.29
N GLY A 142 -20.24 -38.17 -25.33
CA GLY A 142 -20.49 -39.57 -25.60
C GLY A 142 -19.17 -40.33 -25.76
N ARG A 143 -18.98 -41.36 -24.95
CA ARG A 143 -17.90 -42.35 -25.12
C ARG A 143 -18.19 -43.11 -26.44
N ARG A 144 -17.39 -42.83 -27.47
CA ARG A 144 -17.32 -43.72 -28.66
C ARG A 144 -16.72 -45.04 -28.20
N ARG A 145 -17.55 -46.08 -28.17
CA ARG A 145 -17.07 -47.47 -28.08
C ARG A 145 -16.39 -47.82 -29.39
N VAL A 146 -15.10 -48.10 -29.36
CA VAL A 146 -14.41 -48.83 -30.43
C VAL A 146 -14.68 -50.30 -30.17
N ARG A 147 -15.27 -50.98 -31.10
CA ARG A 147 -15.39 -52.44 -31.12
C ARG A 147 -14.19 -53.02 -31.85
N PRO A 148 -13.79 -54.26 -31.51
CA PRO A 148 -12.58 -54.96 -32.03
C PRO A 148 -12.69 -55.28 -33.52
#